data_96c88651900cf9b6cfe4ea2c25c90fc6
#
_entry.id   96c88651900cf9b6cfe4ea2c25c90fc6
#
_cell.length_a   1.000
_cell.length_b   1.000
_cell.length_c   1.000
_cell.angle_alpha   90.00
_cell.angle_beta   90.00
_cell.angle_gamma   90.00
#
_symmetry.space_group_name_H-M   'P 1'
#
loop_
_entity.id
_entity.type
_entity.pdbx_description
1 polymer ?
#
loop_
_entity_poly.entity_id
_entity_poly.type
_entity_poly.pdbx_seq_one_letter_code
_entity_poly.pdbx_strand_id
1 'polypeptide(L)'
;MQPGRRIRALFAAFTLLSVLLLPAVAKATVVRLTTPLGAIDVILYDATAPRTVANFLSYVNAGAYRNSVVHRSVPGFVIQGGGFVFDEATNKVVDVPKGPSLANEFSPSRSNKRGTIAMAKLGSDPNSATSQWYFNLVDNSANLDNQNGGFTVFGEVSASSMAVVDAIAALERVNAGAPFDALPIIGTITNGVITKPNFVIVSAAKAVTTDYQGLWWNASESGWGMSLTQHGDLIFAAIYTYDAAGRPTWYVITNCPVTATGCAGDIYRVSGGTAPTMPWAGAGRVLTKVGTGALTFANANAGTFDFMIDNVVGSKAITQQIFETTGTPPSVNYTDLWWNKNESGWGVSLTQQFGIIFAAWYAYDGNGEPVWYVATNCPVTSTGCSGVLYQVSGGAPLTAAWKGINPPVAVGTVAFDFTDAANGTMTYTISGVQSSRVITRQVY
;
A
#
# COMPACT_ATOMS: atom_id res chain seq x y z
N MET A 1 -49.01 64.70 -33.64
CA MET A 1 -47.58 64.55 -33.56
C MET A 1 -47.25 63.92 -32.23
N GLN A 2 -46.89 62.63 -32.18
CA GLN A 2 -46.37 61.95 -31.01
C GLN A 2 -45.16 61.11 -31.42
N PRO A 3 -44.08 61.08 -30.68
CA PRO A 3 -42.88 60.34 -31.02
C PRO A 3 -42.92 58.87 -30.49
N GLY A 4 -42.42 58.00 -31.32
CA GLY A 4 -42.42 56.56 -31.12
C GLY A 4 -41.51 56.11 -29.98
N ARG A 5 -42.01 55.19 -29.15
CA ARG A 5 -41.27 54.43 -28.17
C ARG A 5 -40.53 53.27 -28.84
N ARG A 6 -39.19 53.27 -28.79
CA ARG A 6 -38.32 52.14 -29.14
C ARG A 6 -38.24 51.20 -27.95
N ILE A 7 -38.77 49.97 -28.15
CA ILE A 7 -38.61 48.87 -27.21
C ILE A 7 -37.23 48.24 -27.46
N ARG A 8 -36.35 48.29 -26.49
CA ARG A 8 -35.08 47.53 -26.49
C ARG A 8 -35.36 46.14 -25.95
N ALA A 9 -35.24 45.13 -26.79
CA ALA A 9 -35.24 43.74 -26.37
C ALA A 9 -33.85 43.39 -25.73
N LEU A 10 -33.84 43.06 -24.46
CA LEU A 10 -32.68 42.42 -23.80
C LEU A 10 -32.69 40.94 -24.17
N PHE A 11 -31.70 40.52 -24.93
CA PHE A 11 -31.35 39.10 -25.06
C PHE A 11 -30.53 38.69 -23.86
N ALA A 12 -31.10 37.92 -22.93
CA ALA A 12 -30.38 37.22 -21.89
C ALA A 12 -29.79 35.95 -22.50
N ALA A 13 -28.49 35.93 -22.72
CA ALA A 13 -27.75 34.73 -23.09
C ALA A 13 -27.63 33.81 -21.89
N PHE A 14 -28.41 32.74 -21.87
CA PHE A 14 -28.24 31.62 -20.92
C PHE A 14 -27.05 30.77 -21.39
N THR A 15 -25.88 30.96 -20.81
CA THR A 15 -24.76 30.05 -20.99
C THR A 15 -25.05 28.76 -20.19
N LEU A 16 -25.46 27.71 -20.89
CA LEU A 16 -25.54 26.36 -20.30
C LEU A 16 -24.13 25.88 -20.02
N LEU A 17 -23.73 25.94 -18.74
CA LEU A 17 -22.50 25.33 -18.26
C LEU A 17 -22.73 23.79 -18.19
N SER A 18 -22.36 23.10 -19.26
CA SER A 18 -22.34 21.62 -19.26
C SER A 18 -21.25 21.16 -18.30
N VAL A 19 -21.63 20.79 -17.09
CA VAL A 19 -20.77 20.05 -16.18
C VAL A 19 -20.54 18.67 -16.82
N LEU A 20 -19.39 18.46 -17.45
CA LEU A 20 -18.93 17.14 -17.82
C LEU A 20 -18.70 16.37 -16.50
N LEU A 21 -19.69 15.55 -16.12
CA LEU A 21 -19.48 14.48 -15.15
C LEU A 21 -18.51 13.48 -15.79
N LEU A 22 -17.21 13.65 -15.50
CA LEU A 22 -16.24 12.57 -15.74
C LEU A 22 -16.69 11.37 -14.90
N PRO A 23 -16.82 10.18 -15.49
CA PRO A 23 -17.12 9.00 -14.69
C PRO A 23 -16.01 8.82 -13.66
N ALA A 24 -16.38 8.81 -12.38
CA ALA A 24 -15.46 8.43 -11.34
C ALA A 24 -14.98 7.01 -11.67
N VAL A 25 -13.68 6.86 -11.92
CA VAL A 25 -13.07 5.53 -12.08
C VAL A 25 -13.23 4.85 -10.74
N ALA A 26 -14.15 3.90 -10.65
CA ALA A 26 -14.35 3.13 -9.43
C ALA A 26 -13.03 2.43 -9.10
N LYS A 27 -12.48 2.73 -7.92
CA LYS A 27 -11.25 2.12 -7.42
C LYS A 27 -11.49 0.62 -7.23
N ALA A 28 -10.56 -0.20 -7.72
CA ALA A 28 -10.63 -1.65 -7.51
C ALA A 28 -10.45 -1.97 -6.01
N THR A 29 -11.36 -2.76 -5.47
CA THR A 29 -11.24 -3.26 -4.10
C THR A 29 -10.08 -4.25 -4.02
N VAL A 30 -9.22 -4.12 -3.02
CA VAL A 30 -8.14 -5.07 -2.75
C VAL A 30 -8.52 -5.90 -1.53
N VAL A 31 -8.36 -7.21 -1.60
CA VAL A 31 -8.55 -8.12 -0.46
C VAL A 31 -7.21 -8.79 -0.14
N ARG A 32 -6.75 -8.64 1.09
CA ARG A 32 -5.56 -9.31 1.60
C ARG A 32 -5.93 -10.64 2.26
N LEU A 33 -5.33 -11.72 1.78
CA LEU A 33 -5.38 -13.05 2.38
C LEU A 33 -4.04 -13.30 3.10
N THR A 34 -4.05 -13.39 4.42
CA THR A 34 -2.84 -13.63 5.21
C THR A 34 -2.61 -15.12 5.41
N THR A 35 -1.48 -15.64 4.94
CA THR A 35 -1.09 -17.05 5.04
C THR A 35 0.22 -17.23 5.81
N PRO A 36 0.57 -18.45 6.26
CA PRO A 36 1.87 -18.73 6.87
C PRO A 36 3.08 -18.47 5.94
N LEU A 37 2.85 -18.47 4.61
CA LEU A 37 3.90 -18.21 3.62
C LEU A 37 3.97 -16.74 3.19
N GLY A 38 3.07 -15.89 3.69
CA GLY A 38 3.02 -14.47 3.39
C GLY A 38 1.60 -13.97 3.05
N ALA A 39 1.50 -12.70 2.76
CA ALA A 39 0.24 -12.07 2.35
C ALA A 39 0.03 -12.18 0.84
N ILE A 40 -1.23 -12.41 0.43
CA ILE A 40 -1.67 -12.41 -0.96
C ILE A 40 -2.69 -11.29 -1.12
N ASP A 41 -2.33 -10.24 -1.85
CA ASP A 41 -3.23 -9.16 -2.21
C ASP A 41 -3.92 -9.46 -3.53
N VAL A 42 -5.24 -9.43 -3.50
CA VAL A 42 -6.12 -9.72 -4.64
C VAL A 42 -6.84 -8.44 -5.04
N ILE A 43 -6.60 -7.96 -6.24
CA ILE A 43 -7.25 -6.79 -6.84
C ILE A 43 -8.54 -7.28 -7.49
N LEU A 44 -9.69 -6.81 -7.01
CA LEU A 44 -11.00 -7.26 -7.49
C LEU A 44 -11.48 -6.45 -8.70
N TYR A 45 -12.24 -7.09 -9.56
CA TYR A 45 -12.82 -6.47 -10.76
C TYR A 45 -14.23 -5.95 -10.50
N ASP A 46 -14.36 -4.98 -9.58
CA ASP A 46 -15.64 -4.43 -9.09
C ASP A 46 -16.59 -4.00 -10.23
N ALA A 47 -16.06 -3.34 -11.25
CA ALA A 47 -16.86 -2.82 -12.34
C ALA A 47 -17.28 -3.90 -13.37
N THR A 48 -16.51 -4.97 -13.52
CA THR A 48 -16.69 -5.93 -14.61
C THR A 48 -17.20 -7.30 -14.17
N ALA A 49 -17.08 -7.64 -12.86
CA ALA A 49 -17.66 -8.83 -12.23
C ALA A 49 -18.38 -8.48 -10.92
N PRO A 50 -19.31 -7.49 -10.92
CA PRO A 50 -19.83 -6.89 -9.69
C PRO A 50 -20.57 -7.87 -8.78
N ARG A 51 -21.30 -8.84 -9.32
CA ARG A 51 -22.02 -9.83 -8.52
C ARG A 51 -21.07 -10.82 -7.84
N THR A 52 -20.07 -11.26 -8.58
CA THR A 52 -19.06 -12.18 -8.07
C THR A 52 -18.19 -11.51 -7.02
N VAL A 53 -17.78 -10.26 -7.25
CA VAL A 53 -17.07 -9.43 -6.26
C VAL A 53 -17.92 -9.24 -5.01
N ALA A 54 -19.19 -8.84 -5.14
CA ALA A 54 -20.09 -8.68 -4.00
C ALA A 54 -20.27 -9.97 -3.19
N ASN A 55 -20.41 -11.13 -3.88
CA ASN A 55 -20.46 -12.43 -3.23
C ASN A 55 -19.17 -12.75 -2.45
N PHE A 56 -17.99 -12.58 -3.07
CA PHE A 56 -16.71 -12.82 -2.42
C PHE A 56 -16.53 -11.91 -1.20
N LEU A 57 -16.83 -10.60 -1.33
CA LEU A 57 -16.77 -9.64 -0.24
C LEU A 57 -17.75 -9.95 0.88
N SER A 58 -18.90 -10.56 0.60
CA SER A 58 -19.83 -10.98 1.66
C SER A 58 -19.20 -12.01 2.61
N TYR A 59 -18.45 -12.98 2.08
CA TYR A 59 -17.71 -13.96 2.89
C TYR A 59 -16.52 -13.31 3.62
N VAL A 60 -15.80 -12.40 2.96
CA VAL A 60 -14.70 -11.66 3.58
C VAL A 60 -15.20 -10.85 4.76
N ASN A 61 -16.25 -10.05 4.57
CA ASN A 61 -16.82 -9.16 5.59
C ASN A 61 -17.49 -9.91 6.74
N ALA A 62 -18.07 -11.06 6.46
CA ALA A 62 -18.62 -11.98 7.49
C ALA A 62 -17.52 -12.71 8.27
N GLY A 63 -16.23 -12.58 7.88
CA GLY A 63 -15.13 -13.35 8.47
C GLY A 63 -15.17 -14.85 8.14
N ALA A 64 -15.95 -15.28 7.15
CA ALA A 64 -16.15 -16.68 6.80
C ALA A 64 -14.87 -17.34 6.25
N TYR A 65 -13.92 -16.55 5.75
CA TYR A 65 -12.61 -17.04 5.31
C TYR A 65 -11.52 -16.99 6.40
N ARG A 66 -11.86 -16.58 7.63
CA ARG A 66 -10.92 -16.67 8.74
C ARG A 66 -10.67 -18.14 9.07
N ASN A 67 -9.40 -18.51 9.16
CA ASN A 67 -8.93 -19.89 9.30
C ASN A 67 -9.31 -20.81 8.11
N SER A 68 -9.61 -20.24 6.94
CA SER A 68 -9.88 -21.08 5.78
C SER A 68 -8.62 -21.79 5.28
N VAL A 69 -8.80 -23.00 4.73
CA VAL A 69 -7.72 -23.88 4.30
C VAL A 69 -7.60 -23.83 2.77
N VAL A 70 -6.38 -23.66 2.26
CA VAL A 70 -6.08 -24.01 0.87
C VAL A 70 -6.07 -25.54 0.80
N HIS A 71 -7.17 -26.11 0.35
CA HIS A 71 -7.44 -27.54 0.47
C HIS A 71 -7.00 -28.36 -0.76
N ARG A 72 -6.66 -27.69 -1.85
CA ARG A 72 -6.24 -28.35 -3.10
C ARG A 72 -5.17 -27.53 -3.82
N SER A 73 -4.11 -28.20 -4.26
CA SER A 73 -3.03 -27.63 -5.07
C SER A 73 -2.70 -28.58 -6.22
N VAL A 74 -2.87 -28.12 -7.45
CA VAL A 74 -2.50 -28.85 -8.67
C VAL A 74 -1.47 -28.04 -9.43
N PRO A 75 -0.19 -28.39 -9.34
CA PRO A 75 0.89 -27.68 -10.06
C PRO A 75 0.64 -27.62 -11.56
N GLY A 76 0.95 -26.47 -12.16
CA GLY A 76 0.66 -26.24 -13.57
C GLY A 76 -0.84 -26.09 -13.89
N PHE A 77 -1.69 -25.92 -12.86
CA PHE A 77 -3.12 -25.67 -13.02
C PHE A 77 -3.62 -24.62 -12.02
N VAL A 78 -4.03 -25.02 -10.80
CA VAL A 78 -4.62 -24.08 -9.81
C VAL A 78 -4.23 -24.43 -8.38
N ILE A 79 -4.35 -23.45 -7.47
CA ILE A 79 -4.53 -23.65 -6.02
C ILE A 79 -5.94 -23.19 -5.65
N GLN A 80 -6.63 -23.93 -4.77
CA GLN A 80 -8.05 -23.72 -4.46
C GLN A 80 -8.27 -23.62 -2.95
N GLY A 81 -9.10 -22.65 -2.54
CA GLY A 81 -9.46 -22.38 -1.16
C GLY A 81 -10.93 -21.97 -1.00
N GLY A 82 -11.28 -21.48 0.19
CA GLY A 82 -12.61 -20.91 0.48
C GLY A 82 -13.74 -21.93 0.66
N GLY A 83 -13.42 -23.23 0.68
CA GLY A 83 -14.41 -24.28 0.91
C GLY A 83 -14.48 -24.78 2.35
N PHE A 84 -13.37 -24.67 3.06
CA PHE A 84 -13.18 -25.29 4.37
C PHE A 84 -12.45 -24.36 5.31
N VAL A 85 -12.76 -24.45 6.61
CA VAL A 85 -12.08 -23.73 7.70
C VAL A 85 -11.59 -24.71 8.75
N PHE A 86 -10.47 -24.35 9.40
CA PHE A 86 -10.01 -25.09 10.57
C PHE A 86 -10.74 -24.57 11.80
N ASP A 87 -11.54 -25.44 12.42
CA ASP A 87 -12.27 -25.15 13.65
C ASP A 87 -11.38 -25.45 14.86
N GLU A 88 -11.00 -24.39 15.57
CA GLU A 88 -10.14 -24.45 16.76
C GLU A 88 -10.79 -25.20 17.92
N ALA A 89 -12.13 -25.15 18.03
CA ALA A 89 -12.84 -25.76 19.15
C ALA A 89 -12.88 -27.27 19.03
N THR A 90 -13.02 -27.77 17.80
CA THR A 90 -13.10 -29.22 17.54
C THR A 90 -11.80 -29.80 17.02
N ASN A 91 -10.80 -28.96 16.70
CA ASN A 91 -9.53 -29.32 16.07
C ASN A 91 -9.75 -30.14 14.76
N LYS A 92 -10.72 -29.72 13.97
CA LYS A 92 -11.11 -30.35 12.69
C LYS A 92 -11.27 -29.33 11.58
N VAL A 93 -11.17 -29.81 10.36
CA VAL A 93 -11.54 -29.04 9.17
C VAL A 93 -13.04 -29.24 8.91
N VAL A 94 -13.79 -28.15 8.79
CA VAL A 94 -15.24 -28.12 8.56
C VAL A 94 -15.57 -27.24 7.35
N ASP A 95 -16.77 -27.41 6.79
CA ASP A 95 -17.21 -26.60 5.65
C ASP A 95 -17.36 -25.11 6.01
N VAL A 96 -17.00 -24.22 5.09
CA VAL A 96 -17.43 -22.81 5.13
C VAL A 96 -18.95 -22.78 4.94
N PRO A 97 -19.71 -22.05 5.78
CA PRO A 97 -21.14 -21.88 5.58
C PRO A 97 -21.42 -21.29 4.18
N LYS A 98 -22.22 -22.01 3.38
CA LYS A 98 -22.51 -21.63 1.99
C LYS A 98 -23.70 -20.69 1.94
N GLY A 99 -23.53 -19.54 1.27
CA GLY A 99 -24.61 -18.67 0.86
C GLY A 99 -25.35 -19.18 -0.39
N PRO A 100 -26.28 -18.39 -0.93
CA PRO A 100 -26.94 -18.69 -2.21
C PRO A 100 -25.94 -18.89 -3.34
N SER A 101 -26.29 -19.73 -4.30
CA SER A 101 -25.52 -19.90 -5.52
C SER A 101 -25.57 -18.64 -6.39
N LEU A 102 -24.48 -18.41 -7.14
CA LEU A 102 -24.26 -17.21 -7.92
C LEU A 102 -24.44 -17.48 -9.42
N ALA A 103 -25.22 -16.63 -10.09
CA ALA A 103 -25.28 -16.66 -11.54
C ALA A 103 -23.88 -16.39 -12.14
N ASN A 104 -23.52 -17.15 -13.17
CA ASN A 104 -22.23 -17.06 -13.83
C ASN A 104 -22.04 -15.68 -14.51
N GLU A 105 -20.94 -15.01 -14.21
CA GLU A 105 -20.53 -13.74 -14.85
C GLU A 105 -19.30 -13.92 -15.74
N PHE A 106 -19.08 -15.11 -16.27
CA PHE A 106 -17.96 -15.34 -17.19
C PHE A 106 -17.98 -14.35 -18.35
N SER A 107 -16.81 -13.88 -18.75
CA SER A 107 -16.61 -13.04 -19.92
C SER A 107 -15.28 -13.40 -20.59
N PRO A 108 -15.23 -13.54 -21.92
CA PRO A 108 -13.97 -13.79 -22.65
C PRO A 108 -12.91 -12.68 -22.42
N SER A 109 -13.33 -11.47 -22.07
CA SER A 109 -12.41 -10.37 -21.74
C SER A 109 -11.73 -10.54 -20.37
N ARG A 110 -12.22 -11.45 -19.53
CA ARG A 110 -11.67 -11.83 -18.24
C ARG A 110 -11.37 -13.32 -18.24
N SER A 111 -10.32 -13.67 -18.96
CA SER A 111 -9.90 -15.05 -19.20
C SER A 111 -9.13 -15.62 -18.00
N ASN A 112 -9.17 -16.95 -17.82
CA ASN A 112 -8.49 -17.70 -16.77
C ASN A 112 -6.98 -17.78 -17.01
N LYS A 113 -6.28 -16.65 -16.93
CA LYS A 113 -4.83 -16.52 -17.11
C LYS A 113 -4.08 -16.63 -15.79
N ARG A 114 -2.77 -16.93 -15.86
CA ARG A 114 -1.91 -16.94 -14.67
C ARG A 114 -2.11 -15.70 -13.80
N GLY A 115 -2.25 -15.92 -12.49
CA GLY A 115 -2.42 -14.88 -11.48
C GLY A 115 -3.86 -14.42 -11.28
N THR A 116 -4.82 -14.84 -12.11
CA THR A 116 -6.22 -14.49 -11.88
C THR A 116 -6.87 -15.36 -10.80
N ILE A 117 -7.83 -14.78 -10.09
CA ILE A 117 -8.73 -15.48 -9.17
C ILE A 117 -10.09 -15.70 -9.83
N ALA A 118 -10.62 -16.91 -9.69
CA ALA A 118 -11.94 -17.25 -10.24
C ALA A 118 -12.75 -18.10 -9.24
N MET A 119 -14.08 -18.11 -9.45
CA MET A 119 -15.00 -18.93 -8.63
C MET A 119 -14.98 -20.37 -9.06
N ALA A 120 -14.79 -21.26 -8.09
CA ALA A 120 -15.03 -22.70 -8.29
C ALA A 120 -16.53 -22.99 -8.29
N LYS A 121 -16.95 -23.96 -9.07
CA LYS A 121 -18.35 -24.39 -9.23
C LYS A 121 -18.46 -25.89 -9.53
N LEU A 122 -19.63 -26.46 -9.41
CA LEU A 122 -19.89 -27.84 -9.76
C LEU A 122 -19.76 -28.04 -11.27
N GLY A 123 -19.21 -29.19 -11.69
CA GLY A 123 -18.91 -29.47 -13.09
C GLY A 123 -20.12 -29.53 -14.03
N SER A 124 -21.33 -29.65 -13.49
CA SER A 124 -22.58 -29.79 -14.24
C SER A 124 -23.48 -28.54 -14.20
N ASP A 125 -23.19 -27.56 -13.36
CA ASP A 125 -24.05 -26.37 -13.21
C ASP A 125 -23.19 -25.08 -13.26
N PRO A 126 -23.35 -24.27 -14.32
CA PRO A 126 -22.62 -23.01 -14.47
C PRO A 126 -22.96 -21.97 -13.38
N ASN A 127 -24.09 -22.08 -12.71
CA ASN A 127 -24.57 -21.16 -11.69
C ASN A 127 -24.45 -21.69 -10.26
N SER A 128 -23.56 -22.66 -10.00
CA SER A 128 -23.39 -23.31 -8.71
C SER A 128 -22.29 -22.73 -7.82
N ALA A 129 -21.63 -21.66 -8.24
CA ALA A 129 -20.60 -21.00 -7.44
C ALA A 129 -21.18 -20.46 -6.12
N THR A 130 -20.43 -20.63 -5.01
CA THR A 130 -20.80 -20.12 -3.68
C THR A 130 -19.60 -19.45 -3.00
N SER A 131 -18.83 -20.20 -2.17
CA SER A 131 -17.70 -19.68 -1.37
C SER A 131 -16.34 -20.01 -1.95
N GLN A 132 -16.21 -21.09 -2.75
CA GLN A 132 -14.90 -21.56 -3.19
C GLN A 132 -14.32 -20.75 -4.34
N TRP A 133 -13.04 -20.46 -4.25
CA TRP A 133 -12.24 -19.73 -5.24
C TRP A 133 -10.95 -20.48 -5.55
N TYR A 134 -10.32 -20.15 -6.67
CA TYR A 134 -8.99 -20.65 -7.01
C TYR A 134 -8.14 -19.58 -7.67
N PHE A 135 -6.80 -19.71 -7.54
CA PHE A 135 -5.83 -18.94 -8.30
C PHE A 135 -5.31 -19.78 -9.47
N ASN A 136 -5.24 -19.18 -10.65
CA ASN A 136 -4.63 -19.78 -11.83
C ASN A 136 -3.10 -19.70 -11.74
N LEU A 137 -2.43 -20.86 -11.79
CA LEU A 137 -0.96 -20.95 -11.76
C LEU A 137 -0.32 -20.78 -13.13
N VAL A 138 -1.08 -21.02 -14.17
CA VAL A 138 -0.69 -20.88 -15.59
C VAL A 138 -1.85 -20.29 -16.38
N ASP A 139 -1.67 -20.11 -17.70
CA ASP A 139 -2.78 -19.79 -18.60
C ASP A 139 -3.65 -21.05 -18.78
N ASN A 140 -4.83 -21.02 -18.16
CA ASN A 140 -5.83 -22.08 -18.22
C ASN A 140 -7.01 -21.73 -19.14
N SER A 141 -6.90 -20.68 -19.95
CA SER A 141 -7.99 -20.18 -20.79
C SER A 141 -8.53 -21.22 -21.77
N ALA A 142 -7.65 -22.01 -22.39
CA ALA A 142 -8.05 -23.05 -23.31
C ALA A 142 -8.99 -24.10 -22.68
N ASN A 143 -8.89 -24.30 -21.37
CA ASN A 143 -9.69 -25.25 -20.60
C ASN A 143 -10.87 -24.54 -19.89
N LEU A 144 -10.57 -23.62 -18.97
CA LEU A 144 -11.56 -23.09 -18.01
C LEU A 144 -12.51 -22.05 -18.62
N ASP A 145 -12.13 -21.41 -19.72
CA ASP A 145 -13.03 -20.48 -20.41
C ASP A 145 -14.09 -21.22 -21.25
N ASN A 146 -13.83 -22.49 -21.63
CA ASN A 146 -14.67 -23.26 -22.52
C ASN A 146 -15.51 -24.34 -21.85
N GLN A 147 -15.29 -24.62 -20.55
CA GLN A 147 -16.04 -25.62 -19.81
C GLN A 147 -17.19 -24.99 -19.02
N ASN A 148 -18.32 -25.70 -18.96
CA ASN A 148 -19.44 -25.38 -18.07
C ASN A 148 -19.84 -23.89 -18.09
N GLY A 149 -19.89 -23.27 -19.29
CA GLY A 149 -20.21 -21.87 -19.51
C GLY A 149 -19.10 -20.90 -19.09
N GLY A 150 -17.84 -21.34 -18.98
CA GLY A 150 -16.67 -20.57 -18.54
C GLY A 150 -16.67 -20.30 -17.03
N PHE A 151 -15.50 -20.20 -16.41
CA PHE A 151 -15.34 -19.90 -14.99
C PHE A 151 -15.11 -18.41 -14.79
N THR A 152 -15.91 -17.78 -13.93
CA THR A 152 -15.88 -16.33 -13.71
C THR A 152 -14.60 -15.89 -13.02
N VAL A 153 -13.70 -15.26 -13.76
CA VAL A 153 -12.60 -14.48 -13.21
C VAL A 153 -13.16 -13.17 -12.66
N PHE A 154 -12.84 -12.85 -11.40
CA PHE A 154 -13.36 -11.67 -10.71
C PHE A 154 -12.27 -10.81 -10.06
N GLY A 155 -10.99 -11.12 -10.31
CA GLY A 155 -9.84 -10.36 -9.82
C GLY A 155 -8.52 -10.98 -10.25
N GLU A 156 -7.45 -10.39 -9.77
CA GLU A 156 -6.08 -10.87 -9.99
C GLU A 156 -5.21 -10.65 -8.76
N VAL A 157 -4.23 -11.50 -8.59
CA VAL A 157 -3.19 -11.38 -7.55
C VAL A 157 -2.25 -10.24 -7.93
N SER A 158 -1.93 -9.36 -6.99
CA SER A 158 -0.92 -8.32 -7.21
C SER A 158 0.43 -8.95 -7.60
N ALA A 159 1.19 -8.27 -8.45
CA ALA A 159 2.48 -8.78 -8.93
C ALA A 159 3.43 -9.14 -7.77
N SER A 160 3.44 -8.33 -6.70
CA SER A 160 4.25 -8.56 -5.49
C SER A 160 3.84 -9.79 -4.68
N SER A 161 2.58 -10.23 -4.79
CA SER A 161 2.05 -11.38 -4.05
C SER A 161 2.14 -12.72 -4.79
N MET A 162 2.47 -12.71 -6.09
CA MET A 162 2.54 -13.95 -6.89
C MET A 162 3.58 -14.94 -6.36
N ALA A 163 4.69 -14.45 -5.80
CA ALA A 163 5.71 -15.32 -5.19
C ALA A 163 5.14 -16.18 -4.02
N VAL A 164 4.17 -15.65 -3.27
CA VAL A 164 3.51 -16.39 -2.19
C VAL A 164 2.59 -17.47 -2.76
N VAL A 165 1.84 -17.16 -3.83
CA VAL A 165 1.00 -18.14 -4.55
C VAL A 165 1.85 -19.28 -5.10
N ASP A 166 3.00 -18.97 -5.70
CA ASP A 166 3.93 -19.96 -6.22
C ASP A 166 4.57 -20.80 -5.11
N ALA A 167 4.90 -20.20 -3.97
CA ALA A 167 5.42 -20.90 -2.81
C ALA A 167 4.40 -21.93 -2.25
N ILE A 168 3.11 -21.57 -2.22
CA ILE A 168 2.03 -22.52 -1.86
C ILE A 168 1.94 -23.66 -2.88
N ALA A 169 2.02 -23.34 -4.16
CA ALA A 169 1.93 -24.34 -5.23
C ALA A 169 3.14 -25.31 -5.24
N ALA A 170 4.29 -24.88 -4.74
CA ALA A 170 5.52 -25.66 -4.64
C ALA A 170 5.55 -26.63 -3.44
N LEU A 171 4.64 -26.49 -2.47
CA LEU A 171 4.57 -27.37 -1.30
C LEU A 171 4.33 -28.83 -1.71
N GLU A 172 4.82 -29.76 -0.87
CA GLU A 172 4.43 -31.15 -0.95
C GLU A 172 2.91 -31.31 -0.81
N ARG A 173 2.36 -32.33 -1.45
CA ARG A 173 0.92 -32.64 -1.44
C ARG A 173 0.70 -34.03 -0.93
N VAL A 174 -0.36 -34.17 -0.15
CA VAL A 174 -0.82 -35.47 0.31
C VAL A 174 -2.25 -35.73 -0.15
N ASN A 175 -2.57 -36.99 -0.35
CA ASN A 175 -3.93 -37.42 -0.55
C ASN A 175 -4.53 -37.79 0.81
N ALA A 176 -5.39 -36.94 1.33
CA ALA A 176 -6.10 -37.11 2.58
C ALA A 176 -7.58 -37.53 2.34
N GLY A 177 -7.89 -37.99 1.11
CA GLY A 177 -9.26 -38.32 0.67
C GLY A 177 -10.01 -37.12 0.13
N ALA A 178 -10.98 -37.35 -0.76
CA ALA A 178 -11.75 -36.23 -1.32
C ALA A 178 -12.49 -35.45 -0.23
N PRO A 179 -12.47 -34.09 -0.26
CA PRO A 179 -11.97 -33.20 -1.29
C PRO A 179 -10.51 -32.78 -1.07
N PHE A 180 -9.73 -33.46 -0.24
CA PHE A 180 -8.33 -33.14 0.11
C PHE A 180 -7.35 -34.12 -0.60
N ASP A 181 -7.68 -34.54 -1.81
CA ASP A 181 -6.88 -35.44 -2.62
C ASP A 181 -5.55 -34.90 -3.13
N ALA A 182 -5.38 -33.58 -3.08
CA ALA A 182 -4.17 -32.85 -3.41
C ALA A 182 -3.89 -31.71 -2.40
N LEU A 183 -3.90 -32.04 -1.12
CA LEU A 183 -3.74 -31.08 -0.02
C LEU A 183 -2.28 -30.62 0.09
N PRO A 184 -1.97 -29.30 -0.07
CA PRO A 184 -0.63 -28.77 0.14
C PRO A 184 -0.28 -28.77 1.64
N ILE A 185 0.92 -29.24 1.99
CA ILE A 185 1.36 -29.45 3.37
C ILE A 185 2.59 -28.61 3.68
N ILE A 186 2.55 -27.89 4.81
CA ILE A 186 3.70 -27.19 5.40
C ILE A 186 4.43 -28.17 6.34
N GLY A 187 5.75 -28.32 6.16
CA GLY A 187 6.58 -29.15 7.02
C GLY A 187 6.30 -30.65 6.86
N THR A 188 6.56 -31.42 7.91
CA THR A 188 6.50 -32.88 7.88
C THR A 188 5.27 -33.39 8.66
N ILE A 189 4.60 -34.41 8.12
CA ILE A 189 3.52 -35.12 8.82
C ILE A 189 4.15 -36.13 9.77
N THR A 190 3.81 -36.05 11.06
CA THR A 190 4.32 -36.99 12.09
C THR A 190 3.27 -38.08 12.33
N ASN A 191 3.70 -39.33 12.29
CA ASN A 191 2.85 -40.52 12.52
C ASN A 191 1.58 -40.60 11.63
N GLY A 192 1.66 -40.03 10.41
CA GLY A 192 0.51 -40.02 9.49
C GLY A 192 -0.63 -39.10 9.88
N VAL A 193 -0.46 -38.25 10.91
CA VAL A 193 -1.49 -37.31 11.39
C VAL A 193 -1.22 -35.94 10.87
N ILE A 194 -2.18 -35.36 10.13
CA ILE A 194 -2.16 -33.95 9.69
C ILE A 194 -2.68 -33.10 10.83
N THR A 195 -1.88 -32.13 11.26
CA THR A 195 -2.21 -31.20 12.34
C THR A 195 -2.32 -29.79 11.82
N LYS A 196 -2.86 -28.85 12.61
CA LYS A 196 -3.05 -27.45 12.21
C LYS A 196 -1.81 -26.80 11.58
N PRO A 197 -0.58 -26.93 12.11
CA PRO A 197 0.62 -26.35 11.48
C PRO A 197 0.93 -26.87 10.08
N ASN A 198 0.39 -28.03 9.70
CA ASN A 198 0.59 -28.59 8.37
C ASN A 198 -0.31 -27.96 7.29
N PHE A 199 -1.40 -27.29 7.68
CA PHE A 199 -2.30 -26.67 6.71
C PHE A 199 -1.81 -25.30 6.28
N VAL A 200 -2.01 -24.98 5.01
CA VAL A 200 -1.94 -23.58 4.52
C VAL A 200 -3.24 -22.89 4.91
N ILE A 201 -3.20 -22.20 6.05
CA ILE A 201 -4.38 -21.53 6.63
C ILE A 201 -4.37 -20.06 6.24
N VAL A 202 -5.48 -19.57 5.69
CA VAL A 202 -5.77 -18.14 5.56
C VAL A 202 -6.23 -17.63 6.93
N SER A 203 -5.31 -17.12 7.74
CA SER A 203 -5.59 -16.67 9.11
C SER A 203 -6.49 -15.44 9.17
N ALA A 204 -6.44 -14.61 8.12
CA ALA A 204 -7.31 -13.46 7.93
C ALA A 204 -7.58 -13.23 6.43
N ALA A 205 -8.81 -12.84 6.10
CA ALA A 205 -9.21 -12.31 4.81
C ALA A 205 -9.94 -11.00 5.08
N LYS A 206 -9.43 -9.87 4.56
CA LYS A 206 -10.05 -8.55 4.77
C LYS A 206 -9.88 -7.68 3.54
N ALA A 207 -10.89 -6.88 3.23
CA ALA A 207 -10.72 -5.78 2.30
C ALA A 207 -9.69 -4.82 2.88
N VAL A 208 -8.73 -4.43 2.05
CA VAL A 208 -7.72 -3.43 2.42
C VAL A 208 -7.91 -2.24 1.50
N THR A 209 -7.77 -1.07 2.04
CA THR A 209 -7.60 0.12 1.23
C THR A 209 -6.32 -0.03 0.43
N THR A 210 -6.31 0.49 -0.80
CA THR A 210 -5.08 0.48 -1.61
C THR A 210 -3.97 1.08 -0.78
N ASP A 211 -2.88 0.34 -0.64
CA ASP A 211 -1.71 0.80 0.10
C ASP A 211 -0.94 1.78 -0.79
N TYR A 212 -0.94 3.04 -0.38
CA TYR A 212 -0.15 4.11 -1.01
C TYR A 212 1.15 4.38 -0.28
N GLN A 213 1.48 3.54 0.71
CA GLN A 213 2.70 3.66 1.48
C GLN A 213 3.93 3.63 0.59
N GLY A 214 4.91 4.46 0.89
CA GLY A 214 6.17 4.53 0.19
C GLY A 214 6.62 5.95 -0.12
N LEU A 215 7.62 6.04 -0.97
CA LEU A 215 8.22 7.30 -1.37
C LEU A 215 7.59 7.77 -2.69
N TRP A 216 7.15 9.02 -2.70
CA TRP A 216 6.50 9.68 -3.84
C TRP A 216 7.23 10.94 -4.23
N TRP A 217 7.34 11.22 -5.50
CA TRP A 217 8.05 12.38 -6.05
C TRP A 217 7.49 12.80 -7.39
N ASN A 218 7.96 13.92 -7.92
CA ASN A 218 7.75 14.25 -9.32
C ASN A 218 9.04 13.93 -10.11
N ALA A 219 8.98 12.98 -11.03
CA ALA A 219 10.14 12.54 -11.80
C ALA A 219 10.77 13.66 -12.66
N SER A 220 9.98 14.69 -13.03
CA SER A 220 10.46 15.87 -13.78
C SER A 220 10.97 16.99 -12.88
N GLU A 221 10.79 16.90 -11.56
CA GLU A 221 11.14 17.94 -10.58
C GLU A 221 11.92 17.34 -9.42
N SER A 222 13.07 16.72 -9.69
CA SER A 222 13.88 16.07 -8.67
C SER A 222 14.33 17.02 -7.56
N GLY A 223 14.48 16.49 -6.34
CA GLY A 223 14.97 17.23 -5.17
C GLY A 223 13.91 17.51 -4.11
N TRP A 224 12.63 17.32 -4.38
CA TRP A 224 11.57 17.30 -3.41
C TRP A 224 10.80 15.95 -3.50
N GLY A 225 10.07 15.63 -2.46
CA GLY A 225 9.26 14.41 -2.42
C GLY A 225 8.44 14.31 -1.15
N MET A 226 7.75 13.20 -1.01
CA MET A 226 6.99 12.88 0.19
C MET A 226 7.08 11.40 0.52
N SER A 227 7.13 11.11 1.81
CA SER A 227 6.92 9.75 2.31
C SER A 227 5.49 9.62 2.79
N LEU A 228 4.77 8.65 2.27
CA LEU A 228 3.44 8.30 2.72
C LEU A 228 3.54 7.06 3.61
N THR A 229 3.04 7.15 4.82
CA THR A 229 2.86 6.01 5.72
C THR A 229 1.37 5.78 5.90
N GLN A 230 0.91 4.57 5.62
CA GLN A 230 -0.51 4.24 5.67
C GLN A 230 -0.78 3.13 6.68
N HIS A 231 -1.62 3.43 7.68
CA HIS A 231 -2.15 2.45 8.62
C HIS A 231 -3.68 2.38 8.48
N GLY A 232 -4.17 1.28 7.89
CA GLY A 232 -5.60 1.14 7.61
C GLY A 232 -6.11 2.23 6.67
N ASP A 233 -7.08 3.00 7.14
CA ASP A 233 -7.73 4.07 6.38
C ASP A 233 -7.14 5.47 6.66
N LEU A 234 -5.94 5.55 7.21
CA LEU A 234 -5.28 6.80 7.51
C LEU A 234 -3.89 6.87 6.87
N ILE A 235 -3.60 7.96 6.20
CA ILE A 235 -2.28 8.31 5.68
C ILE A 235 -1.69 9.44 6.51
N PHE A 236 -0.44 9.24 6.94
CA PHE A 236 0.47 10.30 7.35
C PHE A 236 1.39 10.63 6.18
N ALA A 237 1.55 11.91 5.83
CA ALA A 237 2.48 12.34 4.80
C ALA A 237 3.54 13.27 5.40
N ALA A 238 4.82 12.96 5.16
CA ALA A 238 5.93 13.87 5.39
C ALA A 238 6.42 14.38 4.03
N ILE A 239 6.43 15.71 3.84
CA ILE A 239 6.74 16.38 2.58
C ILE A 239 8.07 17.10 2.74
N TYR A 240 9.05 16.72 1.94
CA TYR A 240 10.40 17.26 1.95
C TYR A 240 10.55 18.27 0.83
N THR A 241 10.89 19.51 1.15
CA THR A 241 10.96 20.62 0.20
C THR A 241 11.94 21.71 0.69
N TYR A 242 11.80 22.92 0.20
CA TYR A 242 12.69 24.03 0.51
C TYR A 242 11.89 25.28 0.86
N ASP A 243 12.50 26.19 1.61
CA ASP A 243 12.00 27.55 1.81
C ASP A 243 12.38 28.47 0.63
N ALA A 244 11.97 29.73 0.68
CA ALA A 244 12.25 30.72 -0.36
C ALA A 244 13.75 31.01 -0.54
N ALA A 245 14.57 30.77 0.48
CA ALA A 245 16.02 30.88 0.41
C ALA A 245 16.71 29.62 -0.11
N GLY A 246 15.95 28.55 -0.42
CA GLY A 246 16.47 27.26 -0.87
C GLY A 246 17.05 26.41 0.26
N ARG A 247 16.74 26.72 1.53
CA ARG A 247 17.10 25.88 2.67
C ARG A 247 16.11 24.72 2.77
N PRO A 248 16.58 23.51 3.15
CA PRO A 248 15.69 22.37 3.34
C PRO A 248 14.63 22.69 4.41
N THR A 249 13.39 22.36 4.15
CA THR A 249 12.27 22.41 5.10
C THR A 249 11.33 21.25 4.86
N TRP A 250 10.45 20.97 5.79
CA TRP A 250 9.47 19.91 5.66
C TRP A 250 8.12 20.29 6.24
N TYR A 251 7.10 19.67 5.70
CA TYR A 251 5.71 19.77 6.17
C TYR A 251 5.17 18.39 6.47
N VAL A 252 4.10 18.34 7.26
CA VAL A 252 3.37 17.09 7.51
C VAL A 252 1.88 17.28 7.28
N ILE A 253 1.24 16.20 6.80
CA ILE A 253 -0.20 15.98 6.89
C ILE A 253 -0.38 14.85 7.90
N THR A 254 -0.83 15.17 9.11
CA THR A 254 -0.87 14.21 10.23
C THR A 254 -2.13 13.36 10.24
N ASN A 255 -3.15 13.77 9.51
CA ASN A 255 -4.45 13.11 9.43
C ASN A 255 -5.03 13.28 8.03
N CYS A 256 -4.88 12.25 7.20
CA CYS A 256 -5.35 12.20 5.83
C CYS A 256 -6.20 10.95 5.63
N PRO A 257 -7.50 10.98 6.01
CA PRO A 257 -8.38 9.82 5.88
C PRO A 257 -8.50 9.38 4.42
N VAL A 258 -8.29 8.09 4.18
CA VAL A 258 -8.33 7.50 2.84
C VAL A 258 -9.76 7.46 2.32
N THR A 259 -9.96 7.97 1.13
CA THR A 259 -11.22 7.93 0.38
C THR A 259 -11.09 6.99 -0.82
N ALA A 260 -12.14 6.89 -1.62
CA ALA A 260 -12.12 6.07 -2.85
C ALA A 260 -11.03 6.49 -3.86
N THR A 261 -10.59 7.75 -3.85
CA THR A 261 -9.66 8.29 -4.85
C THR A 261 -8.38 8.87 -4.27
N GLY A 262 -8.24 8.92 -2.95
CA GLY A 262 -7.07 9.52 -2.30
C GLY A 262 -7.33 9.89 -0.86
N CYS A 263 -6.74 10.95 -0.37
CA CYS A 263 -7.00 11.51 0.96
C CYS A 263 -6.77 13.01 0.97
N ALA A 264 -7.30 13.73 1.97
CA ALA A 264 -7.08 15.15 2.16
C ALA A 264 -6.93 15.49 3.65
N GLY A 265 -6.11 16.51 3.95
CA GLY A 265 -5.87 16.92 5.33
C GLY A 265 -5.19 18.27 5.43
N ASP A 266 -5.00 18.71 6.67
CA ASP A 266 -4.31 19.96 6.99
C ASP A 266 -2.80 19.80 6.87
N ILE A 267 -2.13 20.80 6.27
CA ILE A 267 -0.67 20.87 6.17
C ILE A 267 -0.13 21.70 7.35
N TYR A 268 0.83 21.11 8.05
CA TYR A 268 1.52 21.76 9.16
C TYR A 268 3.01 21.94 8.85
N ARG A 269 3.56 23.10 9.18
CA ARG A 269 4.98 23.34 9.35
C ARG A 269 5.33 23.09 10.82
N VAL A 270 6.48 22.47 11.06
CA VAL A 270 6.96 22.17 12.41
C VAL A 270 8.29 22.88 12.63
N SER A 271 8.45 23.58 13.75
CA SER A 271 9.68 24.30 14.13
C SER A 271 9.93 24.17 15.63
N GLY A 272 11.05 24.72 16.11
CA GLY A 272 11.40 24.75 17.53
C GLY A 272 11.86 23.39 18.10
N GLY A 273 12.22 22.43 17.26
CA GLY A 273 12.73 21.13 17.74
C GLY A 273 14.23 21.17 18.03
N THR A 274 14.73 20.09 18.62
CA THR A 274 16.16 19.94 18.98
C THR A 274 16.96 19.37 17.81
N ALA A 275 18.11 19.99 17.50
CA ALA A 275 19.03 19.48 16.49
C ALA A 275 19.55 18.08 16.86
N PRO A 276 19.74 17.16 15.88
CA PRO A 276 20.26 15.81 16.16
C PRO A 276 21.61 15.78 16.88
N THR A 277 22.43 16.78 16.66
CA THR A 277 23.78 16.91 17.28
C THR A 277 23.76 17.45 18.71
N MET A 278 22.58 17.75 19.25
CA MET A 278 22.38 18.26 20.60
C MET A 278 21.67 17.24 21.49
N PRO A 279 21.89 17.26 22.81
CA PRO A 279 21.06 16.53 23.75
C PRO A 279 19.60 16.98 23.60
N TRP A 280 18.66 16.03 23.71
CA TRP A 280 17.22 16.34 23.66
C TRP A 280 16.83 17.35 24.74
N ALA A 281 16.30 18.50 24.32
CA ALA A 281 15.97 19.62 25.21
C ALA A 281 14.49 19.73 25.60
N GLY A 282 13.68 18.69 25.25
CA GLY A 282 12.26 18.71 25.53
C GLY A 282 11.40 19.27 24.39
N ALA A 283 10.09 19.42 24.63
CA ALA A 283 9.10 19.73 23.59
C ALA A 283 8.93 21.23 23.35
N GLY A 284 9.95 21.89 22.79
CA GLY A 284 9.82 23.28 22.31
C GLY A 284 9.14 23.41 20.92
N ARG A 285 8.69 22.30 20.32
CA ARG A 285 8.13 22.30 18.96
C ARG A 285 6.83 23.09 18.86
N VAL A 286 6.70 23.79 17.74
CA VAL A 286 5.49 24.50 17.35
C VAL A 286 4.96 23.89 16.05
N LEU A 287 3.69 23.46 16.08
CA LEU A 287 2.96 23.08 14.87
C LEU A 287 2.16 24.28 14.40
N THR A 288 2.46 24.76 13.21
CA THR A 288 1.71 25.85 12.58
C THR A 288 0.98 25.31 11.37
N LYS A 289 -0.37 25.38 11.39
CA LYS A 289 -1.15 25.09 10.18
C LYS A 289 -0.85 26.16 9.14
N VAL A 290 -0.37 25.73 7.97
CA VAL A 290 -0.01 26.59 6.86
C VAL A 290 -0.93 26.42 5.65
N GLY A 291 -1.82 25.42 5.68
CA GLY A 291 -2.74 25.20 4.58
C GLY A 291 -3.40 23.83 4.60
N THR A 292 -3.77 23.37 3.41
CA THR A 292 -4.42 22.07 3.18
C THR A 292 -3.77 21.36 2.00
N GLY A 293 -3.81 20.03 2.00
CA GLY A 293 -3.32 19.20 0.91
C GLY A 293 -4.29 18.06 0.58
N ALA A 294 -4.35 17.70 -0.67
CA ALA A 294 -5.11 16.55 -1.16
C ALA A 294 -4.23 15.69 -2.07
N LEU A 295 -4.23 14.40 -1.82
CA LEU A 295 -3.59 13.39 -2.65
C LEU A 295 -4.69 12.68 -3.43
N THR A 296 -4.62 12.70 -4.76
CA THR A 296 -5.54 11.97 -5.64
C THR A 296 -4.72 10.97 -6.44
N PHE A 297 -5.03 9.68 -6.31
CA PHE A 297 -4.30 8.61 -6.97
C PHE A 297 -5.07 8.10 -8.19
N ALA A 298 -4.44 8.15 -9.36
CA ALA A 298 -4.97 7.56 -10.58
C ALA A 298 -4.80 6.03 -10.60
N ASN A 299 -3.74 5.54 -9.96
CA ASN A 299 -3.44 4.12 -9.75
C ASN A 299 -2.42 3.98 -8.60
N ALA A 300 -1.91 2.77 -8.35
CA ALA A 300 -0.95 2.51 -7.26
C ALA A 300 0.38 3.28 -7.40
N ASN A 301 0.74 3.74 -8.61
CA ASN A 301 2.06 4.32 -8.91
C ASN A 301 2.01 5.77 -9.39
N ALA A 302 0.83 6.36 -9.58
CA ALA A 302 0.67 7.72 -10.11
C ALA A 302 -0.50 8.46 -9.48
N GLY A 303 -0.33 9.74 -9.26
CA GLY A 303 -1.34 10.61 -8.67
C GLY A 303 -1.03 12.08 -8.82
N THR A 304 -1.78 12.90 -8.10
CA THR A 304 -1.62 14.35 -8.02
C THR A 304 -1.62 14.77 -6.56
N PHE A 305 -0.76 15.68 -6.22
CA PHE A 305 -0.75 16.41 -4.95
C PHE A 305 -1.21 17.84 -5.21
N ASP A 306 -2.45 18.14 -4.82
CA ASP A 306 -3.04 19.48 -4.83
C ASP A 306 -2.87 20.10 -3.44
N PHE A 307 -2.45 21.36 -3.36
CA PHE A 307 -2.19 22.00 -2.08
C PHE A 307 -2.52 23.49 -2.11
N MET A 308 -2.79 24.01 -0.93
CA MET A 308 -2.74 25.44 -0.61
C MET A 308 -1.78 25.61 0.58
N ILE A 309 -0.68 26.31 0.40
CA ILE A 309 0.32 26.60 1.44
C ILE A 309 0.54 28.11 1.47
N ASP A 310 0.40 28.73 2.65
CA ASP A 310 0.53 30.18 2.88
C ASP A 310 -0.30 30.99 1.83
N ASN A 311 -1.54 30.56 1.56
CA ASN A 311 -2.49 31.09 0.56
C ASN A 311 -2.06 30.96 -0.91
N VAL A 312 -1.01 30.20 -1.21
CA VAL A 312 -0.61 29.89 -2.58
C VAL A 312 -1.13 28.50 -2.95
N VAL A 313 -1.96 28.45 -3.99
CA VAL A 313 -2.51 27.20 -4.53
C VAL A 313 -1.53 26.62 -5.54
N GLY A 314 -1.32 25.31 -5.48
CA GLY A 314 -0.49 24.57 -6.41
C GLY A 314 -0.95 23.15 -6.62
N SER A 315 -0.45 22.54 -7.69
CA SER A 315 -0.71 21.15 -8.06
C SER A 315 0.56 20.54 -8.64
N LYS A 316 0.89 19.33 -8.22
CA LYS A 316 2.06 18.57 -8.66
C LYS A 316 1.65 17.15 -9.04
N ALA A 317 2.01 16.72 -10.23
CA ALA A 317 1.95 15.29 -10.56
C ALA A 317 2.96 14.55 -9.67
N ILE A 318 2.56 13.40 -9.13
CA ILE A 318 3.41 12.56 -8.31
C ILE A 318 3.40 11.13 -8.83
N THR A 319 4.54 10.48 -8.73
CA THR A 319 4.70 9.05 -9.02
C THR A 319 5.40 8.37 -7.85
N GLN A 320 5.11 7.09 -7.64
CA GLN A 320 5.84 6.31 -6.66
C GLN A 320 7.29 6.17 -7.12
N GLN A 321 8.23 6.43 -6.23
CA GLN A 321 9.65 6.29 -6.53
C GLN A 321 10.05 4.82 -6.38
N ILE A 322 10.33 4.17 -7.51
CA ILE A 322 10.88 2.81 -7.55
C ILE A 322 12.39 2.96 -7.70
N PHE A 323 13.15 2.50 -6.71
CA PHE A 323 14.62 2.57 -6.70
C PHE A 323 15.28 1.19 -6.67
N GLU A 324 14.50 0.11 -6.44
CA GLU A 324 14.96 -1.27 -6.56
C GLU A 324 13.82 -2.13 -7.13
N THR A 325 14.15 -2.98 -8.11
CA THR A 325 13.17 -3.81 -8.83
C THR A 325 13.51 -5.29 -8.80
N THR A 326 14.66 -5.65 -8.23
CA THR A 326 15.19 -7.00 -8.23
C THR A 326 15.65 -7.41 -6.83
N GLY A 327 15.60 -8.70 -6.55
CA GLY A 327 16.05 -9.24 -5.28
C GLY A 327 15.03 -10.18 -4.63
N THR A 328 15.40 -10.75 -3.50
CA THR A 328 14.50 -11.55 -2.68
C THR A 328 13.63 -10.62 -1.84
N PRO A 329 12.31 -10.80 -1.80
CA PRO A 329 11.46 -10.06 -0.87
C PRO A 329 11.96 -10.21 0.58
N PRO A 330 12.01 -9.13 1.36
CA PRO A 330 12.53 -9.20 2.71
C PRO A 330 11.60 -10.04 3.60
N SER A 331 12.18 -10.82 4.51
CA SER A 331 11.43 -11.56 5.53
C SER A 331 10.75 -10.61 6.55
N VAL A 332 11.35 -9.44 6.76
CA VAL A 332 10.78 -8.34 7.55
C VAL A 332 10.85 -7.08 6.71
N ASN A 333 9.72 -6.39 6.57
CA ASN A 333 9.65 -5.10 5.89
C ASN A 333 9.66 -3.98 6.92
N TYR A 334 10.69 -3.12 6.87
CA TYR A 334 10.86 -1.97 7.76
C TYR A 334 10.24 -0.68 7.22
N THR A 335 9.56 -0.71 6.09
CA THR A 335 8.82 0.45 5.57
C THR A 335 7.82 0.93 6.59
N ASP A 336 8.02 2.12 7.12
CA ASP A 336 7.12 2.81 8.06
C ASP A 336 7.69 4.17 8.47
N LEU A 337 6.93 4.87 9.34
CA LEU A 337 7.39 6.00 10.10
C LEU A 337 7.97 5.53 11.42
N TRP A 338 9.22 5.92 11.72
CA TRP A 338 9.96 5.57 12.91
C TRP A 338 10.30 6.83 13.72
N TRP A 339 10.17 6.76 15.03
CA TRP A 339 10.38 7.89 15.92
C TRP A 339 10.84 7.44 17.31
N ASN A 340 11.22 8.39 18.15
CA ASN A 340 11.39 8.12 19.57
C ASN A 340 10.18 8.66 20.34
N LYS A 341 9.40 7.79 20.99
CA LYS A 341 8.19 8.16 21.73
C LYS A 341 8.45 9.18 22.86
N ASN A 342 9.68 9.27 23.36
CA ASN A 342 10.07 10.20 24.40
C ASN A 342 10.68 11.50 23.83
N GLU A 343 10.88 11.59 22.53
CA GLU A 343 11.53 12.70 21.83
C GLU A 343 10.66 13.14 20.64
N SER A 344 9.43 13.56 20.89
CA SER A 344 8.50 13.88 19.83
C SER A 344 8.89 15.12 19.03
N GLY A 345 8.57 15.10 17.72
CA GLY A 345 8.78 16.24 16.81
C GLY A 345 9.76 15.96 15.67
N TRP A 346 10.58 14.94 15.75
CA TRP A 346 11.41 14.40 14.69
C TRP A 346 11.01 12.98 14.36
N GLY A 347 11.43 12.48 13.22
CA GLY A 347 11.22 11.10 12.83
C GLY A 347 11.93 10.76 11.53
N VAL A 348 11.96 9.49 11.20
CA VAL A 348 12.53 8.99 9.96
C VAL A 348 11.51 8.09 9.27
N SER A 349 11.21 8.41 8.01
CA SER A 349 10.44 7.53 7.14
C SER A 349 11.41 6.57 6.46
N LEU A 350 11.19 5.28 6.65
CA LEU A 350 11.91 4.23 5.96
C LEU A 350 11.04 3.69 4.84
N THR A 351 11.58 3.58 3.65
CA THR A 351 10.95 2.88 2.52
C THR A 351 11.88 1.77 2.07
N GLN A 352 11.45 0.53 2.24
CA GLN A 352 12.23 -0.66 1.87
C GLN A 352 11.70 -1.23 0.55
N GLN A 353 12.60 -1.40 -0.40
CA GLN A 353 12.35 -2.14 -1.63
C GLN A 353 13.42 -3.22 -1.75
N PHE A 354 13.00 -4.48 -1.67
CA PHE A 354 13.89 -5.64 -1.64
C PHE A 354 15.02 -5.50 -0.58
N GLY A 355 16.26 -5.52 -1.00
CA GLY A 355 17.44 -5.45 -0.14
C GLY A 355 17.92 -4.03 0.18
N ILE A 356 17.19 -2.98 -0.21
CA ILE A 356 17.58 -1.58 0.00
C ILE A 356 16.53 -0.85 0.83
N ILE A 357 16.99 -0.07 1.80
CA ILE A 357 16.17 0.92 2.51
C ILE A 357 16.57 2.33 2.06
N PHE A 358 15.58 3.12 1.66
CA PHE A 358 15.69 4.56 1.56
C PHE A 358 15.18 5.17 2.86
N ALA A 359 16.01 6.01 3.51
CA ALA A 359 15.64 6.72 4.73
C ALA A 359 15.53 8.23 4.45
N ALA A 360 14.39 8.82 4.81
CA ALA A 360 14.19 10.25 4.81
C ALA A 360 13.95 10.72 6.25
N TRP A 361 14.89 11.47 6.78
CA TRP A 361 14.90 11.91 8.17
C TRP A 361 14.57 13.41 8.26
N TYR A 362 13.47 13.74 8.90
CA TYR A 362 13.08 15.11 9.21
C TYR A 362 13.48 15.46 10.63
N ALA A 363 14.25 16.55 10.74
CA ALA A 363 14.93 16.99 11.93
C ALA A 363 14.96 18.53 11.99
N TYR A 364 15.86 19.07 12.83
CA TYR A 364 16.03 20.50 13.01
C TYR A 364 17.50 20.89 12.97
N ASP A 365 17.78 22.13 12.60
CA ASP A 365 19.09 22.74 12.75
C ASP A 365 19.34 23.25 14.19
N GLY A 366 20.50 23.85 14.44
CA GLY A 366 20.86 24.40 15.75
C GLY A 366 19.98 25.55 16.24
N ASN A 367 19.18 26.14 15.37
CA ASN A 367 18.23 27.21 15.68
C ASN A 367 16.79 26.68 15.86
N GLY A 368 16.59 25.37 15.74
CA GLY A 368 15.28 24.73 15.79
C GLY A 368 14.46 24.87 14.50
N GLU A 369 15.08 25.30 13.40
CA GLU A 369 14.42 25.35 12.09
C GLU A 369 14.41 23.96 11.43
N PRO A 370 13.34 23.62 10.69
CA PRO A 370 13.21 22.33 10.06
C PRO A 370 14.29 22.09 9.00
N VAL A 371 14.94 20.94 9.06
CA VAL A 371 15.86 20.44 8.05
C VAL A 371 15.57 18.97 7.78
N TRP A 372 16.00 18.46 6.64
CA TRP A 372 15.88 17.04 6.37
C TRP A 372 17.15 16.47 5.75
N TYR A 373 17.34 15.17 6.00
CA TYR A 373 18.46 14.38 5.51
C TYR A 373 17.95 13.14 4.81
N VAL A 374 18.76 12.57 3.90
CA VAL A 374 18.44 11.30 3.24
C VAL A 374 19.62 10.35 3.27
N ALA A 375 19.31 9.05 3.42
CA ALA A 375 20.19 7.96 3.04
C ALA A 375 19.51 7.20 1.92
N THR A 376 19.97 7.38 0.69
CA THR A 376 19.30 6.87 -0.51
C THR A 376 19.65 5.41 -0.80
N ASN A 377 20.68 4.89 -0.16
CA ASN A 377 21.16 3.52 -0.33
C ASN A 377 21.64 2.99 1.02
N CYS A 378 20.79 2.22 1.69
CA CYS A 378 21.06 1.56 2.97
C CYS A 378 20.83 0.06 2.74
N PRO A 379 21.86 -0.69 2.31
CA PRO A 379 21.74 -2.14 2.06
C PRO A 379 21.36 -2.88 3.34
N VAL A 380 20.32 -3.72 3.22
CA VAL A 380 19.78 -4.49 4.35
C VAL A 380 20.73 -5.64 4.71
N THR A 381 21.01 -5.77 5.98
CA THR A 381 21.76 -6.88 6.61
C THR A 381 20.81 -7.78 7.40
N SER A 382 21.34 -8.74 8.14
CA SER A 382 20.54 -9.61 9.01
C SER A 382 19.83 -8.87 10.16
N THR A 383 20.36 -7.71 10.59
CA THR A 383 19.85 -6.97 11.77
C THR A 383 19.46 -5.53 11.47
N GLY A 384 19.74 -5.02 10.27
CA GLY A 384 19.46 -3.63 9.96
C GLY A 384 20.01 -3.17 8.64
N CYS A 385 20.41 -1.91 8.54
CA CYS A 385 21.11 -1.37 7.37
C CYS A 385 21.99 -0.18 7.75
N SER A 386 22.96 0.20 6.89
CA SER A 386 23.76 1.41 7.07
C SER A 386 24.05 2.10 5.75
N GLY A 387 24.14 3.43 5.77
CA GLY A 387 24.37 4.21 4.56
C GLY A 387 24.96 5.59 4.83
N VAL A 388 25.35 6.26 3.76
CA VAL A 388 25.80 7.66 3.79
C VAL A 388 24.61 8.57 3.98
N LEU A 389 24.74 9.53 4.88
CA LEU A 389 23.72 10.54 5.14
C LEU A 389 24.02 11.81 4.34
N TYR A 390 23.06 12.25 3.54
CA TYR A 390 23.18 13.44 2.71
C TYR A 390 22.24 14.55 3.20
N GLN A 391 22.71 15.79 3.08
CA GLN A 391 21.88 16.98 3.14
C GLN A 391 21.76 17.58 1.75
N VAL A 392 20.58 18.11 1.42
CA VAL A 392 20.28 18.75 0.14
C VAL A 392 19.87 20.21 0.35
N SER A 393 20.11 21.05 -0.63
CA SER A 393 19.78 22.49 -0.57
C SER A 393 19.59 23.07 -1.97
N GLY A 394 19.22 24.34 -2.05
CA GLY A 394 19.15 25.09 -3.30
C GLY A 394 17.86 24.91 -4.10
N GLY A 395 16.96 24.02 -3.70
CA GLY A 395 15.68 23.80 -4.36
C GLY A 395 14.70 24.96 -4.20
N ALA A 396 13.57 24.88 -4.89
CA ALA A 396 12.48 25.83 -4.78
C ALA A 396 11.41 25.34 -3.79
N PRO A 397 10.68 26.22 -3.10
CA PRO A 397 9.49 25.84 -2.37
C PRO A 397 8.43 25.26 -3.31
N LEU A 398 7.54 24.41 -2.80
CA LEU A 398 6.42 23.84 -3.57
C LEU A 398 5.55 24.90 -4.26
N THR A 399 5.45 26.07 -3.63
CA THR A 399 4.65 27.21 -4.08
C THR A 399 5.29 28.05 -5.20
N ALA A 400 6.52 27.71 -5.62
CA ALA A 400 7.24 28.41 -6.68
C ALA A 400 7.51 27.47 -7.87
N ALA A 401 7.90 28.06 -9.01
CA ALA A 401 8.38 27.29 -10.15
C ALA A 401 9.59 26.43 -9.74
N TRP A 402 9.60 25.20 -10.18
CA TRP A 402 10.70 24.30 -9.90
C TRP A 402 12.02 24.82 -10.49
N LYS A 403 13.06 24.66 -9.72
CA LYS A 403 14.45 24.82 -10.14
C LYS A 403 15.26 23.64 -9.61
N GLY A 404 16.35 23.29 -10.23
CA GLY A 404 17.24 22.23 -9.76
C GLY A 404 17.72 22.47 -8.32
N ILE A 405 18.28 21.44 -7.72
CA ILE A 405 18.92 21.48 -6.40
C ILE A 405 20.45 21.58 -6.54
N ASN A 406 21.11 22.02 -5.50
CA ASN A 406 22.55 21.85 -5.39
C ASN A 406 22.90 20.36 -5.28
N PRO A 407 24.11 19.93 -5.71
CA PRO A 407 24.55 18.57 -5.48
C PRO A 407 24.40 18.18 -4.00
N PRO A 408 23.85 16.99 -3.69
CA PRO A 408 23.75 16.51 -2.31
C PRO A 408 25.12 16.46 -1.62
N VAL A 409 25.19 16.96 -0.40
CA VAL A 409 26.43 16.98 0.40
C VAL A 409 26.39 15.84 1.41
N ALA A 410 27.39 14.96 1.38
CA ALA A 410 27.57 13.96 2.42
C ALA A 410 27.94 14.65 3.74
N VAL A 411 27.09 14.51 4.75
CA VAL A 411 27.27 15.12 6.08
C VAL A 411 27.65 14.11 7.16
N GLY A 412 27.59 12.81 6.82
CA GLY A 412 27.93 11.75 7.74
C GLY A 412 27.38 10.38 7.33
N THR A 413 27.01 9.59 8.32
CA THR A 413 26.49 8.23 8.14
C THR A 413 25.28 8.00 9.04
N VAL A 414 24.44 7.04 8.68
CA VAL A 414 23.37 6.51 9.52
C VAL A 414 23.35 4.99 9.47
N ALA A 415 23.06 4.37 10.60
CA ALA A 415 22.83 2.94 10.72
C ALA A 415 21.55 2.70 11.54
N PHE A 416 20.79 1.72 11.10
CA PHE A 416 19.59 1.24 11.80
C PHE A 416 19.83 -0.20 12.21
N ASP A 417 19.70 -0.49 13.50
CA ASP A 417 19.79 -1.83 14.08
C ASP A 417 18.43 -2.17 14.70
N PHE A 418 17.70 -3.09 14.08
CA PHE A 418 16.36 -3.49 14.51
C PHE A 418 16.44 -4.68 15.47
N THR A 419 15.84 -4.55 16.64
CA THR A 419 15.70 -5.64 17.61
C THR A 419 14.52 -6.55 17.29
N ASP A 420 13.50 -5.99 16.64
CA ASP A 420 12.32 -6.69 16.14
C ASP A 420 11.63 -5.86 15.03
N ALA A 421 10.44 -6.28 14.59
CA ALA A 421 9.70 -5.59 13.53
C ALA A 421 9.22 -4.18 13.91
N ALA A 422 9.23 -3.80 15.19
CA ALA A 422 8.68 -2.55 15.69
C ALA A 422 9.65 -1.68 16.48
N ASN A 423 10.83 -2.21 16.86
CA ASN A 423 11.80 -1.53 17.71
C ASN A 423 13.21 -1.63 17.12
N GLY A 424 14.00 -0.60 17.37
CA GLY A 424 15.39 -0.55 16.94
C GLY A 424 16.15 0.63 17.51
N THR A 425 17.38 0.79 17.03
CA THR A 425 18.27 1.90 17.35
C THR A 425 18.75 2.54 16.05
N MET A 426 18.69 3.86 15.99
CA MET A 426 19.30 4.66 14.94
C MET A 426 20.56 5.30 15.46
N THR A 427 21.70 4.91 14.92
CA THR A 427 23.02 5.50 15.20
C THR A 427 23.45 6.33 14.00
N TYR A 428 23.95 7.52 14.23
CA TYR A 428 24.33 8.43 13.16
C TYR A 428 25.52 9.30 13.52
N THR A 429 26.18 9.79 12.48
CA THR A 429 27.21 10.83 12.58
C THR A 429 26.80 11.99 11.69
N ILE A 430 26.79 13.21 12.19
CA ILE A 430 26.56 14.45 11.42
C ILE A 430 27.68 15.43 11.75
N SER A 431 28.42 15.88 10.73
CA SER A 431 29.54 16.82 10.86
C SER A 431 30.54 16.43 11.96
N GLY A 432 30.83 15.13 12.07
CA GLY A 432 31.75 14.57 13.05
C GLY A 432 31.16 14.31 14.44
N VAL A 433 29.93 14.72 14.71
CA VAL A 433 29.24 14.44 15.98
C VAL A 433 28.46 13.14 15.86
N GLN A 434 28.84 12.15 16.66
CA GLN A 434 28.14 10.87 16.75
C GLN A 434 27.05 10.90 17.82
N SER A 435 25.91 10.30 17.53
CA SER A 435 24.81 10.13 18.49
C SER A 435 23.99 8.88 18.16
N SER A 436 23.13 8.48 19.09
CA SER A 436 22.26 7.33 18.95
C SER A 436 20.89 7.62 19.56
N ARG A 437 19.84 7.09 18.95
CA ARG A 437 18.44 7.22 19.40
C ARG A 437 17.74 5.87 19.31
N VAL A 438 17.03 5.51 20.37
CA VAL A 438 16.06 4.42 20.30
C VAL A 438 14.92 4.86 19.40
N ILE A 439 14.49 3.99 18.50
CA ILE A 439 13.39 4.22 17.60
C ILE A 439 12.34 3.12 17.70
N THR A 440 11.09 3.49 17.55
CA THR A 440 9.96 2.57 17.45
C THR A 440 9.11 2.93 16.25
N ARG A 441 8.42 1.95 15.67
CA ARG A 441 7.38 2.26 14.68
C ARG A 441 6.31 3.15 15.31
N GLN A 442 5.89 4.16 14.59
CA GLN A 442 4.79 5.00 15.03
C GLN A 442 3.48 4.30 14.71
N VAL A 443 2.67 4.06 15.75
CA VAL A 443 1.29 3.57 15.64
C VAL A 443 0.35 4.73 15.83
N TYR A 444 -0.66 4.91 14.95
CA TYR A 444 -1.70 5.96 15.03
C TYR A 444 -3.05 5.44 14.54
#